data_723b9424be9b5e8a91eb5826cca06c92
#
_entry.id   723b9424be9b5e8a91eb5826cca06c92
#
_cell.length_a   1.000
_cell.length_b   1.000
_cell.length_c   1.000
_cell.angle_alpha   90.00
_cell.angle_beta   90.00
_cell.angle_gamma   90.00
#
_symmetry.space_group_name_H-M   'P 1'
#
loop_
_entity.id
_entity.type
_entity.pdbx_description
1 polymer ?
#
loop_
_entity_poly.entity_id
_entity_poly.type
_entity_poly.pdbx_seq_one_letter_code
_entity_poly.pdbx_strand_id
1 'polypeptide(L)'
;MANQEGHRRFGNIRKRESGRYQARYPGPDGRMRSAPQTFARKPEAEKYLSLIEAQMMRGEWIDPERGKIRLRDYAERWITERPNLRPRTVHLYRWTLGRHITPHLGDMPLNRIDTPMVREWRARLLTEGVSVTMAAKAYRLLRAVLMTAVKEDELIRINPCRVVGADQEKPAERPVLTIPQIFALAERMPERFQALILVTTFGCLRWGEAVALQRCDIDLAAGTVRVRQAFVEHRGTGLILGPPKSRAGVRTVALPKAALPVLKQHMSSYVGEAPESFVFTGESGRNLWRGNFNKLVKWPEAVAAVGVPSLHFHDLRHTGNTLASRAPGASLRDIMARMGHDSPRAALIYQHTNREADQRIADAIDQAVNAARID
;
A
#
# COMPACT_ATOMS: atom_id res chain seq x y z
N MET A 1 53.97 -0.59 28.85
CA MET A 1 55.04 -0.78 27.85
C MET A 1 55.07 0.41 26.93
N ALA A 2 56.19 1.14 26.91
CA ALA A 2 56.33 2.33 26.07
C ALA A 2 56.27 1.95 24.59
N ASN A 3 55.52 2.70 23.82
CA ASN A 3 55.34 2.52 22.37
C ASN A 3 56.66 2.85 21.68
N GLN A 4 57.24 1.91 20.95
CA GLN A 4 58.46 2.15 20.15
C GLN A 4 58.13 3.20 19.08
N GLU A 5 59.03 4.19 18.90
CA GLU A 5 58.94 5.21 17.84
C GLU A 5 58.73 4.54 16.47
N GLY A 6 57.65 4.90 15.78
CA GLY A 6 57.27 4.38 14.46
C GLY A 6 56.12 3.37 14.45
N HIS A 7 55.57 2.96 15.59
CA HIS A 7 54.37 2.11 15.64
C HIS A 7 53.10 2.95 15.72
N ARG A 8 52.20 2.72 14.78
CA ARG A 8 50.87 3.35 14.73
C ARG A 8 50.03 2.90 15.95
N ARG A 9 49.31 3.85 16.58
CA ARG A 9 48.45 3.54 17.73
C ARG A 9 47.21 2.69 17.36
N PHE A 10 46.70 2.80 16.12
CA PHE A 10 45.50 2.10 15.65
C PHE A 10 45.80 1.27 14.40
N GLY A 11 45.57 -0.03 14.49
CA GLY A 11 45.73 -0.98 13.40
C GLY A 11 47.20 -1.26 13.01
N ASN A 12 47.38 -2.15 12.05
CA ASN A 12 48.69 -2.48 11.49
C ASN A 12 48.63 -2.65 9.96
N ILE A 13 49.79 -2.54 9.31
CA ILE A 13 49.93 -2.65 7.86
C ILE A 13 50.99 -3.72 7.59
N ARG A 14 50.61 -4.71 6.79
CA ARG A 14 51.49 -5.78 6.36
C ARG A 14 51.71 -5.72 4.86
N LYS A 15 53.00 -5.75 4.40
CA LYS A 15 53.33 -5.96 2.99
C LYS A 15 53.14 -7.44 2.67
N ARG A 16 52.41 -7.75 1.60
CA ARG A 16 52.19 -9.13 1.11
C ARG A 16 53.28 -9.53 0.10
N GLU A 17 53.41 -10.80 -0.21
CA GLU A 17 54.30 -11.34 -1.24
C GLU A 17 54.03 -10.70 -2.61
N SER A 18 52.77 -10.35 -2.94
CA SER A 18 52.37 -9.60 -4.15
C SER A 18 52.88 -8.15 -4.17
N GLY A 19 53.68 -7.70 -3.21
CA GLY A 19 54.13 -6.32 -3.09
C GLY A 19 53.11 -5.31 -2.59
N ARG A 20 51.84 -5.70 -2.47
CA ARG A 20 50.72 -4.84 -2.01
C ARG A 20 50.64 -4.80 -0.48
N TYR A 21 49.98 -3.75 0.02
CA TYR A 21 49.83 -3.53 1.47
C TYR A 21 48.44 -3.92 1.94
N GLN A 22 48.36 -4.69 3.02
CA GLN A 22 47.11 -5.06 3.70
C GLN A 22 47.02 -4.26 5.00
N ALA A 23 45.94 -3.50 5.17
CA ALA A 23 45.59 -2.83 6.42
C ALA A 23 44.74 -3.77 7.28
N ARG A 24 45.03 -3.85 8.58
CA ARG A 24 44.27 -4.60 9.58
C ARG A 24 44.05 -3.72 10.82
N TYR A 25 42.88 -3.84 11.42
CA TYR A 25 42.49 -3.02 12.55
C TYR A 25 41.60 -3.81 13.53
N PRO A 26 41.64 -3.50 14.85
CA PRO A 26 40.72 -4.06 15.81
C PRO A 26 39.33 -3.41 15.65
N GLY A 27 38.28 -4.25 15.62
CA GLY A 27 36.91 -3.76 15.70
C GLY A 27 36.53 -3.36 17.13
N PRO A 28 35.34 -2.79 17.35
CA PRO A 28 34.85 -2.48 18.70
C PRO A 28 34.75 -3.70 19.63
N ASP A 29 34.61 -4.90 19.06
CA ASP A 29 34.56 -6.18 19.75
C ASP A 29 35.95 -6.77 20.00
N GLY A 30 37.04 -6.02 19.73
CA GLY A 30 38.43 -6.44 19.87
C GLY A 30 38.92 -7.40 18.78
N ARG A 31 38.09 -7.90 17.90
CA ARG A 31 38.50 -8.81 16.82
C ARG A 31 39.23 -8.06 15.71
N MET A 32 40.35 -8.64 15.26
CA MET A 32 41.13 -8.07 14.15
C MET A 32 40.41 -8.27 12.80
N ARG A 33 40.19 -7.18 12.08
CA ARG A 33 39.61 -7.15 10.74
C ARG A 33 40.63 -6.70 9.73
N SER A 34 40.45 -7.17 8.49
CA SER A 34 41.26 -6.72 7.36
C SER A 34 40.44 -5.73 6.50
N ALA A 35 41.09 -4.73 5.92
CA ALA A 35 40.51 -3.94 4.88
C ALA A 35 39.96 -4.83 3.74
N PRO A 36 38.82 -4.50 3.12
CA PRO A 36 38.23 -5.31 2.05
C PRO A 36 39.09 -5.38 0.79
N GLN A 37 40.07 -4.49 0.69
CA GLN A 37 41.02 -4.42 -0.42
C GLN A 37 42.45 -4.29 0.05
N THR A 38 43.40 -4.61 -0.83
CA THR A 38 44.81 -4.31 -0.61
C THR A 38 45.19 -3.02 -1.35
N PHE A 39 46.22 -2.34 -0.87
CA PHE A 39 46.65 -1.04 -1.37
C PHE A 39 47.97 -1.15 -2.14
N ALA A 40 48.16 -0.33 -3.16
CA ALA A 40 49.40 -0.31 -3.94
C ALA A 40 50.51 0.33 -3.14
N ARG A 41 50.25 1.34 -2.32
CA ARG A 41 51.22 2.09 -1.53
C ARG A 41 50.84 2.09 -0.05
N LYS A 42 51.90 2.10 0.79
CA LYS A 42 51.73 2.11 2.27
C LYS A 42 50.91 3.33 2.75
N PRO A 43 51.11 4.57 2.26
CA PRO A 43 50.33 5.73 2.68
C PRO A 43 48.81 5.61 2.40
N GLU A 44 48.40 4.86 1.37
CA GLU A 44 47.00 4.58 1.10
C GLU A 44 46.36 3.71 2.17
N ALA A 45 47.10 2.70 2.63
CA ALA A 45 46.68 1.85 3.73
C ALA A 45 46.64 2.63 5.06
N GLU A 46 47.57 3.56 5.28
CA GLU A 46 47.59 4.46 6.45
C GLU A 46 46.37 5.39 6.46
N LYS A 47 46.06 6.02 5.33
CA LYS A 47 44.88 6.87 5.17
C LYS A 47 43.59 6.08 5.43
N TYR A 48 43.51 4.84 4.92
CA TYR A 48 42.37 3.97 5.20
C TYR A 48 42.19 3.71 6.70
N LEU A 49 43.25 3.35 7.41
CA LEU A 49 43.18 3.12 8.86
C LEU A 49 42.79 4.36 9.65
N SER A 50 43.26 5.55 9.27
CA SER A 50 42.86 6.81 9.90
C SER A 50 41.37 7.11 9.68
N LEU A 51 40.82 6.79 8.51
CA LEU A 51 39.37 6.94 8.24
C LEU A 51 38.54 5.96 9.09
N ILE A 52 38.97 4.71 9.24
CA ILE A 52 38.29 3.71 10.07
C ILE A 52 38.31 4.14 11.54
N GLU A 53 39.48 4.57 12.06
CA GLU A 53 39.62 5.08 13.41
C GLU A 53 38.66 6.26 13.68
N ALA A 54 38.60 7.22 12.77
CA ALA A 54 37.70 8.35 12.87
C ALA A 54 36.21 7.92 12.82
N GLN A 55 35.86 6.91 12.01
CA GLN A 55 34.50 6.38 11.97
C GLN A 55 34.13 5.67 13.28
N MET A 56 35.05 4.91 13.87
CA MET A 56 34.83 4.27 15.18
C MET A 56 34.66 5.29 16.30
N MET A 57 35.50 6.33 16.32
CA MET A 57 35.38 7.42 17.31
C MET A 57 34.05 8.17 17.23
N ARG A 58 33.47 8.29 16.03
CA ARG A 58 32.15 8.93 15.82
C ARG A 58 30.97 7.95 15.95
N GLY A 59 31.20 6.65 16.23
CA GLY A 59 30.15 5.65 16.25
C GLY A 59 29.55 5.33 14.88
N GLU A 60 30.22 5.71 13.80
CA GLU A 60 29.76 5.52 12.40
C GLU A 60 30.28 4.25 11.74
N TRP A 61 31.11 3.50 12.46
CA TRP A 61 31.71 2.29 11.91
C TRP A 61 30.71 1.14 11.86
N ILE A 62 30.59 0.53 10.68
CA ILE A 62 29.76 -0.67 10.47
C ILE A 62 30.66 -1.84 10.13
N ASP A 63 30.42 -2.99 10.76
CA ASP A 63 31.17 -4.22 10.49
C ASP A 63 30.93 -4.70 9.04
N PRO A 64 31.95 -4.68 8.16
CA PRO A 64 31.80 -5.14 6.79
C PRO A 64 31.36 -6.60 6.65
N GLU A 65 31.66 -7.44 7.67
CA GLU A 65 31.27 -8.86 7.66
C GLU A 65 29.77 -9.05 7.86
N ARG A 66 29.14 -8.22 8.68
CA ARG A 66 27.68 -8.28 8.91
C ARG A 66 26.87 -8.02 7.65
N GLY A 67 27.36 -7.16 6.76
CA GLY A 67 26.70 -6.86 5.49
C GLY A 67 26.86 -7.94 4.40
N LYS A 68 27.57 -9.04 4.67
CA LYS A 68 27.73 -10.16 3.73
C LYS A 68 26.51 -11.08 3.63
N ILE A 69 25.52 -10.89 4.49
CA ILE A 69 24.24 -11.62 4.37
C ILE A 69 23.61 -11.39 3.01
N ARG A 70 23.07 -12.43 2.37
CA ARG A 70 22.41 -12.33 1.09
C ARG A 70 21.05 -11.62 1.24
N LEU A 71 20.67 -10.83 0.23
CA LEU A 71 19.41 -10.09 0.24
C LEU A 71 18.20 -11.01 0.45
N ARG A 72 18.16 -12.20 -0.17
CA ARG A 72 17.03 -13.14 -0.03
C ARG A 72 16.83 -13.57 1.42
N ASP A 73 17.92 -13.90 2.11
CA ASP A 73 17.89 -14.41 3.49
C ASP A 73 17.49 -13.30 4.46
N TYR A 74 18.06 -12.13 4.27
CA TYR A 74 17.72 -10.95 5.06
C TYR A 74 16.29 -10.49 4.85
N ALA A 75 15.80 -10.44 3.59
CA ALA A 75 14.45 -9.98 3.29
C ALA A 75 13.37 -10.95 3.81
N GLU A 76 13.61 -12.26 3.75
CA GLU A 76 12.66 -13.24 4.31
C GLU A 76 12.61 -13.15 5.86
N ARG A 77 13.76 -12.99 6.51
CA ARG A 77 13.82 -12.72 7.94
C ARG A 77 13.08 -11.45 8.30
N TRP A 78 13.32 -10.36 7.58
CA TRP A 78 12.63 -9.07 7.75
C TRP A 78 11.10 -9.19 7.63
N ILE A 79 10.59 -9.97 6.67
CA ILE A 79 9.15 -10.22 6.52
C ILE A 79 8.60 -10.99 7.72
N THR A 80 9.36 -11.98 8.21
CA THR A 80 8.95 -12.85 9.32
C THR A 80 8.94 -12.13 10.66
N GLU A 81 9.95 -11.31 10.91
CA GLU A 81 10.16 -10.63 12.20
C GLU A 81 9.41 -9.31 12.31
N ARG A 82 8.92 -8.76 11.18
CA ARG A 82 8.25 -7.45 11.20
C ARG A 82 6.90 -7.52 11.92
N PRO A 83 6.72 -6.73 13.01
CA PRO A 83 5.50 -6.76 13.79
C PRO A 83 4.30 -6.21 13.00
N ASN A 84 3.10 -6.66 13.35
CA ASN A 84 1.83 -6.12 12.87
C ASN A 84 1.54 -6.26 11.36
N LEU A 85 2.28 -7.11 10.62
CA LEU A 85 1.93 -7.43 9.25
C LEU A 85 0.71 -8.35 9.21
N ARG A 86 -0.32 -7.93 8.46
CA ARG A 86 -1.47 -8.81 8.21
C ARG A 86 -1.04 -9.98 7.31
N PRO A 87 -1.64 -11.19 7.47
CA PRO A 87 -1.28 -12.39 6.68
C PRO A 87 -1.27 -12.15 5.16
N ARG A 88 -2.23 -11.38 4.64
CA ARG A 88 -2.28 -11.01 3.22
C ARG A 88 -1.09 -10.12 2.81
N THR A 89 -0.60 -9.25 3.68
CA THR A 89 0.56 -8.41 3.40
C THR A 89 1.84 -9.24 3.37
N VAL A 90 1.99 -10.18 4.30
CA VAL A 90 3.10 -11.15 4.32
C VAL A 90 3.12 -11.95 3.02
N HIS A 91 1.96 -12.49 2.60
CA HIS A 91 1.86 -13.22 1.32
C HIS A 91 2.24 -12.35 0.12
N LEU A 92 1.76 -11.10 0.07
CA LEU A 92 2.09 -10.16 -1.01
C LEU A 92 3.58 -9.82 -1.04
N TYR A 93 4.20 -9.61 0.12
CA TYR A 93 5.63 -9.31 0.21
C TYR A 93 6.48 -10.49 -0.24
N ARG A 94 6.17 -11.72 0.22
CA ARG A 94 6.85 -12.94 -0.22
C ARG A 94 6.71 -13.17 -1.72
N TRP A 95 5.50 -12.99 -2.24
CA TRP A 95 5.27 -13.09 -3.68
C TRP A 95 6.07 -12.04 -4.47
N THR A 96 6.04 -10.78 -4.04
CA THR A 96 6.81 -9.70 -4.68
C THR A 96 8.31 -9.95 -4.59
N LEU A 97 8.80 -10.38 -3.43
CA LEU A 97 10.19 -10.73 -3.20
C LEU A 97 10.62 -11.87 -4.15
N GLY A 98 9.88 -12.98 -4.15
CA GLY A 98 10.20 -14.17 -4.94
C GLY A 98 10.10 -13.97 -6.45
N ARG A 99 9.11 -13.16 -6.90
CA ARG A 99 8.84 -12.97 -8.33
C ARG A 99 9.69 -11.86 -8.97
N HIS A 100 9.97 -10.78 -8.23
CA HIS A 100 10.53 -9.56 -8.84
C HIS A 100 11.89 -9.13 -8.27
N ILE A 101 12.27 -9.56 -7.07
CA ILE A 101 13.50 -9.10 -6.42
C ILE A 101 14.54 -10.22 -6.39
N THR A 102 14.18 -11.37 -5.82
CA THR A 102 15.11 -12.50 -5.61
C THR A 102 15.75 -13.02 -6.90
N PRO A 103 15.07 -13.12 -8.06
CA PRO A 103 15.71 -13.61 -9.29
C PRO A 103 16.88 -12.75 -9.77
N HIS A 104 16.91 -11.48 -9.41
CA HIS A 104 17.91 -10.52 -9.90
C HIS A 104 18.93 -10.12 -8.84
N LEU A 105 18.49 -9.92 -7.60
CA LEU A 105 19.31 -9.37 -6.52
C LEU A 105 19.44 -10.29 -5.31
N GLY A 106 18.69 -11.41 -5.26
CA GLY A 106 18.56 -12.23 -4.07
C GLY A 106 19.86 -12.85 -3.56
N ASP A 107 20.76 -13.22 -4.46
CA ASP A 107 22.06 -13.82 -4.10
C ASP A 107 23.13 -12.80 -3.75
N MET A 108 22.85 -11.51 -3.98
CA MET A 108 23.81 -10.45 -3.71
C MET A 108 23.92 -10.19 -2.20
N PRO A 109 25.14 -10.07 -1.65
CA PRO A 109 25.35 -9.55 -0.31
C PRO A 109 24.83 -8.12 -0.19
N LEU A 110 24.23 -7.75 0.95
CA LEU A 110 23.66 -6.41 1.15
C LEU A 110 24.69 -5.29 0.91
N ASN A 111 25.93 -5.48 1.36
CA ASN A 111 27.02 -4.52 1.21
C ASN A 111 27.58 -4.42 -0.23
N ARG A 112 27.06 -5.22 -1.17
CA ARG A 112 27.44 -5.19 -2.59
C ARG A 112 26.36 -4.59 -3.48
N ILE A 113 25.18 -4.38 -2.95
CA ILE A 113 24.08 -3.76 -3.70
C ILE A 113 24.28 -2.26 -3.72
N ASP A 114 24.45 -1.70 -4.90
CA ASP A 114 24.61 -0.27 -5.11
C ASP A 114 23.44 0.36 -5.91
N THR A 115 23.44 1.68 -6.02
CA THR A 115 22.37 2.40 -6.74
C THR A 115 22.33 2.11 -8.24
N PRO A 116 23.45 1.98 -8.96
CA PRO A 116 23.46 1.51 -10.36
C PRO A 116 22.75 0.17 -10.54
N MET A 117 23.08 -0.84 -9.72
CA MET A 117 22.46 -2.16 -9.77
C MET A 117 20.94 -2.10 -9.54
N VAL A 118 20.48 -1.29 -8.58
CA VAL A 118 19.04 -1.08 -8.31
C VAL A 118 18.36 -0.41 -9.50
N ARG A 119 19.03 0.53 -10.19
CA ARG A 119 18.51 1.19 -11.39
C ARG A 119 18.38 0.20 -12.54
N GLU A 120 19.43 -0.59 -12.79
CA GLU A 120 19.44 -1.63 -13.81
C GLU A 120 18.37 -2.70 -13.57
N TRP A 121 18.27 -3.21 -12.34
CA TRP A 121 17.23 -4.14 -11.95
C TRP A 121 15.83 -3.61 -12.28
N ARG A 122 15.52 -2.37 -11.90
CA ARG A 122 14.22 -1.76 -12.20
C ARG A 122 13.98 -1.62 -13.71
N ALA A 123 14.97 -1.20 -14.46
CA ALA A 123 14.88 -1.09 -15.92
C ALA A 123 14.60 -2.46 -16.54
N ARG A 124 15.27 -3.52 -16.09
CA ARG A 124 15.05 -4.90 -16.53
C ARG A 124 13.62 -5.37 -16.24
N LEU A 125 13.06 -5.12 -15.06
CA LEU A 125 11.66 -5.45 -14.77
C LEU A 125 10.69 -4.85 -15.79
N LEU A 126 10.90 -3.59 -16.17
CA LEU A 126 10.08 -2.91 -17.18
C LEU A 126 10.24 -3.52 -18.57
N THR A 127 11.46 -3.85 -18.97
CA THR A 127 11.78 -4.50 -20.26
C THR A 127 11.16 -5.91 -20.32
N GLU A 128 11.10 -6.63 -19.20
CA GLU A 128 10.45 -7.94 -19.07
C GLU A 128 8.92 -7.85 -19.01
N GLY A 129 8.34 -6.67 -19.21
CA GLY A 129 6.89 -6.44 -19.26
C GLY A 129 6.20 -6.29 -17.91
N VAL A 130 6.96 -6.13 -16.82
CA VAL A 130 6.37 -5.83 -15.51
C VAL A 130 5.80 -4.40 -15.54
N SER A 131 4.54 -4.23 -15.13
CA SER A 131 3.90 -2.91 -15.13
C SER A 131 4.64 -1.90 -14.23
N VAL A 132 4.61 -0.62 -14.60
CA VAL A 132 5.22 0.48 -13.83
C VAL A 132 4.76 0.46 -12.37
N THR A 133 3.46 0.22 -12.13
CA THR A 133 2.87 0.11 -10.79
C THR A 133 3.47 -1.05 -10.00
N MET A 134 3.68 -2.22 -10.62
CA MET A 134 4.26 -3.37 -9.93
C MET A 134 5.76 -3.17 -9.68
N ALA A 135 6.49 -2.62 -10.64
CA ALA A 135 7.89 -2.27 -10.48
C ALA A 135 8.09 -1.25 -9.34
N ALA A 136 7.21 -0.24 -9.24
CA ALA A 136 7.21 0.72 -8.11
C ALA A 136 6.92 0.05 -6.76
N LYS A 137 6.00 -0.93 -6.71
CA LYS A 137 5.72 -1.71 -5.49
C LYS A 137 6.92 -2.57 -5.07
N ALA A 138 7.55 -3.26 -6.02
CA ALA A 138 8.76 -4.03 -5.77
C ALA A 138 9.92 -3.13 -5.28
N TYR A 139 10.09 -1.97 -5.90
CA TYR A 139 11.08 -0.98 -5.47
C TYR A 139 10.83 -0.48 -4.04
N ARG A 140 9.59 -0.16 -3.68
CA ARG A 140 9.24 0.26 -2.31
C ARG A 140 9.49 -0.85 -1.28
N LEU A 141 9.21 -2.10 -1.63
CA LEU A 141 9.52 -3.23 -0.75
C LEU A 141 11.02 -3.36 -0.53
N LEU A 142 11.82 -3.37 -1.60
CA LEU A 142 13.29 -3.41 -1.52
C LEU A 142 13.84 -2.25 -0.69
N ARG A 143 13.32 -1.03 -0.94
CA ARG A 143 13.72 0.17 -0.18
C ARG A 143 13.40 0.05 1.31
N ALA A 144 12.24 -0.52 1.67
CA ALA A 144 11.85 -0.72 3.07
C ALA A 144 12.74 -1.74 3.77
N VAL A 145 13.02 -2.87 3.14
CA VAL A 145 13.93 -3.91 3.63
C VAL A 145 15.33 -3.33 3.88
N LEU A 146 15.90 -2.65 2.88
CA LEU A 146 17.24 -2.06 2.97
C LEU A 146 17.28 -0.84 3.91
N MET A 147 16.16 -0.17 4.17
CA MET A 147 16.12 0.92 5.16
C MET A 147 16.24 0.37 6.60
N THR A 148 15.63 -0.78 6.89
CA THR A 148 15.85 -1.47 8.17
C THR A 148 17.31 -1.91 8.31
N ALA A 149 17.90 -2.44 7.23
CA ALA A 149 19.33 -2.81 7.23
C ALA A 149 20.27 -1.61 7.49
N VAL A 150 19.83 -0.37 7.16
CA VAL A 150 20.59 0.85 7.47
C VAL A 150 20.33 1.35 8.89
N LYS A 151 19.06 1.44 9.32
CA LYS A 151 18.66 2.21 10.50
C LYS A 151 18.52 1.39 11.77
N GLU A 152 18.12 0.13 11.64
CA GLU A 152 17.81 -0.73 12.79
C GLU A 152 18.92 -1.76 13.02
N ASP A 153 19.37 -2.41 11.93
CA ASP A 153 20.35 -3.50 12.03
C ASP A 153 21.80 -3.07 11.77
N GLU A 154 22.01 -1.85 11.24
CA GLU A 154 23.33 -1.28 10.93
C GLU A 154 24.23 -2.22 10.11
N LEU A 155 23.65 -2.87 9.09
CA LEU A 155 24.35 -3.81 8.20
C LEU A 155 25.00 -3.13 7.00
N ILE A 156 24.41 -2.01 6.55
CA ILE A 156 24.88 -1.20 5.45
C ILE A 156 24.75 0.29 5.80
N ARG A 157 25.68 1.09 5.31
CA ARG A 157 25.76 2.51 5.66
C ARG A 157 24.68 3.36 5.00
N ILE A 158 24.30 3.02 3.78
CA ILE A 158 23.45 3.84 2.93
C ILE A 158 22.48 2.93 2.18
N ASN A 159 21.21 3.34 2.12
CA ASN A 159 20.23 2.64 1.30
C ASN A 159 20.48 2.90 -0.19
N PRO A 160 20.74 1.88 -1.01
CA PRO A 160 20.99 2.04 -2.44
C PRO A 160 19.74 2.42 -3.25
N CYS A 161 18.52 2.29 -2.68
CA CYS A 161 17.27 2.67 -3.33
C CYS A 161 17.08 4.20 -3.35
N ARG A 162 17.85 4.89 -4.20
CA ARG A 162 17.85 6.36 -4.36
C ARG A 162 17.44 6.81 -5.76
N VAL A 163 16.87 5.93 -6.57
CA VAL A 163 16.46 6.26 -7.93
C VAL A 163 15.22 7.14 -7.88
N VAL A 164 15.34 8.37 -8.35
CA VAL A 164 14.26 9.35 -8.35
C VAL A 164 13.09 8.85 -9.21
N GLY A 165 11.87 8.95 -8.68
CA GLY A 165 10.64 8.53 -9.37
C GLY A 165 10.44 7.01 -9.48
N ALA A 166 11.38 6.18 -8.99
CA ALA A 166 11.28 4.73 -9.10
C ALA A 166 10.13 4.12 -8.26
N ASP A 167 9.73 4.81 -7.21
CA ASP A 167 8.64 4.44 -6.29
C ASP A 167 7.27 5.01 -6.69
N GLN A 168 7.21 5.81 -7.77
CA GLN A 168 5.97 6.44 -8.22
C GLN A 168 5.14 5.46 -9.05
N GLU A 169 3.88 5.34 -8.68
CA GLU A 169 2.86 4.68 -9.49
C GLU A 169 2.20 5.73 -10.41
N LYS A 170 1.92 5.33 -11.64
CA LYS A 170 1.05 6.09 -12.55
C LYS A 170 -0.20 5.25 -12.80
N PRO A 171 -1.13 5.19 -11.82
CA PRO A 171 -2.39 4.48 -12.04
C PRO A 171 -3.17 5.20 -13.14
N ALA A 172 -3.82 4.42 -14.01
CA ALA A 172 -4.81 4.98 -14.92
C ALA A 172 -5.95 5.63 -14.11
N GLU A 173 -6.52 6.69 -14.65
CA GLU A 173 -7.69 7.32 -14.06
C GLU A 173 -8.83 6.30 -13.94
N ARG A 174 -9.47 6.26 -12.77
CA ARG A 174 -10.55 5.33 -12.52
C ARG A 174 -11.86 5.89 -13.05
N PRO A 175 -12.67 5.07 -13.76
CA PRO A 175 -13.96 5.51 -14.25
C PRO A 175 -14.90 5.87 -13.08
N VAL A 176 -15.65 6.95 -13.27
CA VAL A 176 -16.70 7.42 -12.36
C VAL A 176 -18.01 7.34 -13.09
N LEU A 177 -18.97 6.62 -12.53
CA LEU A 177 -20.32 6.50 -13.11
C LEU A 177 -21.14 7.78 -12.87
N THR A 178 -21.93 8.16 -13.86
CA THR A 178 -23.03 9.10 -13.67
C THR A 178 -24.18 8.44 -12.90
N ILE A 179 -25.08 9.24 -12.31
CA ILE A 179 -26.25 8.71 -11.57
C ILE A 179 -27.11 7.79 -12.47
N PRO A 180 -27.45 8.16 -13.72
CA PRO A 180 -28.18 7.26 -14.62
C PRO A 180 -27.43 5.94 -14.89
N GLN A 181 -26.11 5.98 -15.07
CA GLN A 181 -25.30 4.76 -15.28
C GLN A 181 -25.31 3.84 -14.05
N ILE A 182 -25.37 4.38 -12.82
CA ILE A 182 -25.46 3.57 -11.59
C ILE A 182 -26.75 2.75 -11.60
N PHE A 183 -27.89 3.37 -11.88
CA PHE A 183 -29.18 2.69 -11.93
C PHE A 183 -29.25 1.71 -13.11
N ALA A 184 -28.81 2.12 -14.29
CA ALA A 184 -28.75 1.24 -15.47
C ALA A 184 -27.86 0.00 -15.21
N LEU A 185 -26.74 0.17 -14.51
CA LEU A 185 -25.90 -0.97 -14.12
C LEU A 185 -26.61 -1.87 -13.11
N ALA A 186 -27.32 -1.30 -12.13
CA ALA A 186 -28.11 -2.08 -11.18
C ALA A 186 -29.19 -2.90 -11.88
N GLU A 187 -29.94 -2.30 -12.82
CA GLU A 187 -30.97 -2.98 -13.61
C GLU A 187 -30.44 -4.11 -14.50
N ARG A 188 -29.16 -4.05 -14.89
CA ARG A 188 -28.48 -5.12 -15.63
C ARG A 188 -28.12 -6.32 -14.76
N MET A 189 -28.12 -6.16 -13.44
CA MET A 189 -27.86 -7.26 -12.53
C MET A 189 -29.08 -8.15 -12.38
N PRO A 190 -28.92 -9.46 -12.12
CA PRO A 190 -29.99 -10.27 -11.57
C PRO A 190 -30.64 -9.56 -10.38
N GLU A 191 -31.97 -9.63 -10.25
CA GLU A 191 -32.74 -8.88 -9.25
C GLU A 191 -32.16 -8.98 -7.83
N ARG A 192 -31.71 -10.16 -7.46
CA ARG A 192 -30.98 -10.44 -6.19
C ARG A 192 -29.77 -9.54 -5.95
N PHE A 193 -29.15 -8.97 -6.97
CA PHE A 193 -27.91 -8.18 -6.85
C PHE A 193 -28.05 -6.71 -7.19
N GLN A 194 -29.24 -6.26 -7.59
CA GLN A 194 -29.50 -4.85 -7.88
C GLN A 194 -29.23 -3.95 -6.68
N ALA A 195 -29.76 -4.32 -5.51
CA ALA A 195 -29.52 -3.61 -4.27
C ALA A 195 -28.02 -3.56 -3.87
N LEU A 196 -27.25 -4.61 -4.18
CA LEU A 196 -25.82 -4.65 -3.90
C LEU A 196 -25.05 -3.52 -4.63
N ILE A 197 -25.40 -3.25 -5.90
CA ILE A 197 -24.80 -2.16 -6.67
C ILE A 197 -25.11 -0.80 -6.04
N LEU A 198 -26.39 -0.55 -5.73
CA LEU A 198 -26.84 0.73 -5.18
C LEU A 198 -26.27 0.98 -3.79
N VAL A 199 -26.35 -0.02 -2.89
CA VAL A 199 -25.83 0.08 -1.52
C VAL A 199 -24.32 0.25 -1.51
N THR A 200 -23.59 -0.48 -2.37
CA THR A 200 -22.14 -0.34 -2.49
C THR A 200 -21.74 1.04 -2.97
N THR A 201 -22.41 1.54 -4.00
CA THR A 201 -22.10 2.84 -4.60
C THR A 201 -22.46 3.98 -3.65
N PHE A 202 -23.72 4.09 -3.27
CA PHE A 202 -24.20 5.20 -2.45
C PHE A 202 -23.74 5.12 -0.99
N GLY A 203 -23.54 3.92 -0.44
CA GLY A 203 -22.94 3.73 0.88
C GLY A 203 -21.43 3.84 0.91
N CYS A 204 -20.77 4.01 -0.24
CA CYS A 204 -19.30 4.05 -0.37
C CYS A 204 -18.62 2.82 0.26
N LEU A 205 -19.20 1.62 0.11
CA LEU A 205 -18.75 0.42 0.78
C LEU A 205 -17.61 -0.27 0.03
N ARG A 206 -16.73 -0.93 0.77
CA ARG A 206 -15.79 -1.89 0.18
C ARG A 206 -16.53 -3.19 -0.11
N TRP A 207 -16.09 -3.98 -1.11
CA TRP A 207 -16.68 -5.30 -1.40
C TRP A 207 -16.91 -6.12 -0.13
N GLY A 208 -15.84 -6.34 0.67
CA GLY A 208 -15.93 -7.16 1.87
C GLY A 208 -16.86 -6.59 2.95
N GLU A 209 -17.06 -5.26 3.00
CA GLU A 209 -18.03 -4.60 3.88
C GLU A 209 -19.45 -4.87 3.39
N ALA A 210 -19.70 -4.66 2.08
CA ALA A 210 -21.02 -4.84 1.48
C ALA A 210 -21.55 -6.27 1.65
N VAL A 211 -20.72 -7.29 1.31
CA VAL A 211 -21.14 -8.70 1.40
C VAL A 211 -21.14 -9.26 2.82
N ALA A 212 -20.66 -8.50 3.82
CA ALA A 212 -20.72 -8.86 5.23
C ALA A 212 -21.89 -8.19 5.97
N LEU A 213 -22.70 -7.37 5.28
CA LEU A 213 -23.87 -6.77 5.91
C LEU A 213 -24.88 -7.84 6.34
N GLN A 214 -25.41 -7.67 7.54
CA GLN A 214 -26.48 -8.50 8.08
C GLN A 214 -27.78 -7.71 8.18
N ARG A 215 -28.91 -8.40 8.37
CA ARG A 215 -30.22 -7.76 8.49
C ARG A 215 -30.23 -6.66 9.55
N CYS A 216 -29.65 -6.92 10.72
CA CYS A 216 -29.54 -5.94 11.81
C CYS A 216 -28.67 -4.70 11.50
N ASP A 217 -27.94 -4.72 10.40
CA ASP A 217 -27.12 -3.59 9.94
C ASP A 217 -27.91 -2.63 9.04
N ILE A 218 -29.16 -2.97 8.67
CA ILE A 218 -30.01 -2.18 7.77
C ILE A 218 -31.18 -1.59 8.57
N ASP A 219 -31.26 -0.27 8.58
CA ASP A 219 -32.42 0.45 9.08
C ASP A 219 -33.17 1.08 7.89
N LEU A 220 -34.26 0.43 7.47
CA LEU A 220 -35.06 0.91 6.34
C LEU A 220 -35.89 2.16 6.68
N ALA A 221 -36.22 2.39 7.95
CA ALA A 221 -36.99 3.55 8.38
C ALA A 221 -36.10 4.80 8.39
N ALA A 222 -34.90 4.70 8.95
CA ALA A 222 -33.91 5.77 8.90
C ALA A 222 -33.19 5.86 7.56
N GLY A 223 -33.27 4.85 6.69
CA GLY A 223 -32.56 4.77 5.42
C GLY A 223 -31.04 4.66 5.62
N THR A 224 -30.59 3.92 6.64
CA THR A 224 -29.15 3.83 6.96
C THR A 224 -28.62 2.41 6.92
N VAL A 225 -27.31 2.31 6.69
CA VAL A 225 -26.55 1.06 6.70
C VAL A 225 -25.39 1.19 7.68
N ARG A 226 -25.28 0.25 8.62
CA ARG A 226 -24.21 0.18 9.60
C ARG A 226 -23.11 -0.79 9.15
N VAL A 227 -21.90 -0.30 8.97
CA VAL A 227 -20.73 -1.11 8.67
C VAL A 227 -19.99 -1.42 9.98
N ARG A 228 -19.95 -2.67 10.40
CA ARG A 228 -19.26 -3.11 11.64
C ARG A 228 -18.29 -4.26 11.40
N GLN A 229 -18.38 -4.91 10.24
CA GLN A 229 -17.60 -6.08 9.89
C GLN A 229 -17.31 -6.14 8.38
N ALA A 230 -16.39 -7.00 7.98
CA ALA A 230 -16.05 -7.23 6.60
C ALA A 230 -15.56 -8.66 6.38
N PHE A 231 -15.87 -9.24 5.22
CA PHE A 231 -15.22 -10.45 4.77
C PHE A 231 -13.85 -10.15 4.15
N VAL A 232 -12.87 -10.98 4.48
CA VAL A 232 -11.55 -10.98 3.86
C VAL A 232 -11.33 -12.33 3.18
N GLU A 233 -11.01 -12.31 1.90
CA GLU A 233 -10.69 -13.51 1.12
C GLU A 233 -9.26 -13.96 1.42
N HIS A 234 -9.09 -15.16 1.96
CA HIS A 234 -7.81 -15.82 2.17
C HIS A 234 -7.68 -17.02 1.24
N ARG A 235 -6.59 -17.07 0.47
CA ARG A 235 -6.27 -18.25 -0.33
C ARG A 235 -6.03 -19.44 0.60
N GLY A 236 -6.77 -20.53 0.38
CA GLY A 236 -6.65 -21.78 1.12
C GLY A 236 -7.54 -21.90 2.36
N THR A 237 -7.96 -20.80 3.00
CA THR A 237 -8.81 -20.84 4.22
C THR A 237 -10.21 -20.28 4.02
N GLY A 238 -10.49 -19.66 2.88
CA GLY A 238 -11.84 -19.19 2.58
C GLY A 238 -12.09 -17.71 2.90
N LEU A 239 -13.38 -17.40 3.14
CA LEU A 239 -13.83 -16.09 3.61
C LEU A 239 -13.75 -16.04 5.13
N ILE A 240 -13.03 -15.08 5.66
CA ILE A 240 -12.92 -14.83 7.08
C ILE A 240 -13.68 -13.56 7.41
N LEU A 241 -14.68 -13.67 8.31
CA LEU A 241 -15.40 -12.52 8.85
C LEU A 241 -14.58 -11.89 9.97
N GLY A 242 -14.45 -10.59 9.96
CA GLY A 242 -13.72 -9.86 10.98
C GLY A 242 -14.04 -8.37 11.00
N PRO A 243 -13.39 -7.58 11.85
CA PRO A 243 -13.60 -6.14 11.89
C PRO A 243 -13.11 -5.50 10.57
N PRO A 244 -13.60 -4.31 10.22
CA PRO A 244 -13.11 -3.55 9.07
C PRO A 244 -11.60 -3.31 9.15
N LYS A 245 -11.00 -2.97 8.01
CA LYS A 245 -9.54 -2.76 7.89
C LYS A 245 -8.98 -1.71 8.87
N SER A 246 -9.78 -0.72 9.22
CA SER A 246 -9.42 0.42 10.05
C SER A 246 -10.50 0.69 11.10
N ARG A 247 -10.18 1.41 12.17
CA ARG A 247 -11.13 1.81 13.21
C ARG A 247 -12.25 2.68 12.63
N ALA A 248 -11.92 3.65 11.75
CA ALA A 248 -12.90 4.48 11.05
C ALA A 248 -13.79 3.67 10.07
N GLY A 249 -13.44 2.41 9.80
CA GLY A 249 -14.28 1.51 8.99
C GLY A 249 -15.62 1.18 9.66
N VAL A 250 -15.70 1.20 11.00
CA VAL A 250 -16.97 1.07 11.74
C VAL A 250 -17.71 2.40 11.65
N ARG A 251 -18.83 2.41 10.95
CA ARG A 251 -19.59 3.63 10.66
C ARG A 251 -21.02 3.33 10.26
N THR A 252 -21.90 4.34 10.38
CA THR A 252 -23.24 4.31 9.81
C THR A 252 -23.33 5.30 8.66
N VAL A 253 -23.95 4.90 7.55
CA VAL A 253 -24.02 5.69 6.31
C VAL A 253 -25.48 5.79 5.88
N ALA A 254 -25.97 7.00 5.63
CA ALA A 254 -27.29 7.23 5.06
C ALA A 254 -27.30 6.94 3.55
N LEU A 255 -28.35 6.31 3.04
CA LEU A 255 -28.58 6.07 1.63
C LEU A 255 -29.54 7.10 1.05
N PRO A 256 -29.39 7.47 -0.23
CA PRO A 256 -30.37 8.28 -0.94
C PRO A 256 -31.74 7.58 -0.96
N LYS A 257 -32.82 8.35 -0.79
CA LYS A 257 -34.20 7.84 -0.84
C LYS A 257 -34.49 7.00 -2.10
N ALA A 258 -33.90 7.36 -3.24
CA ALA A 258 -34.06 6.63 -4.49
C ALA A 258 -33.53 5.18 -4.48
N ALA A 259 -32.60 4.84 -3.56
CA ALA A 259 -32.07 3.48 -3.43
C ALA A 259 -32.92 2.59 -2.48
N LEU A 260 -33.75 3.20 -1.64
CA LEU A 260 -34.48 2.47 -0.60
C LEU A 260 -35.55 1.51 -1.12
N PRO A 261 -36.33 1.81 -2.18
CA PRO A 261 -37.31 0.87 -2.73
C PRO A 261 -36.68 -0.46 -3.16
N VAL A 262 -35.55 -0.40 -3.90
CA VAL A 262 -34.83 -1.59 -4.35
C VAL A 262 -34.24 -2.37 -3.16
N LEU A 263 -33.71 -1.67 -2.15
CA LEU A 263 -33.21 -2.32 -0.94
C LEU A 263 -34.34 -2.96 -0.14
N LYS A 264 -35.50 -2.31 0.02
CA LYS A 264 -36.67 -2.85 0.69
C LYS A 264 -37.18 -4.13 0.01
N GLN A 265 -37.31 -4.11 -1.31
CA GLN A 265 -37.68 -5.29 -2.11
C GLN A 265 -36.67 -6.42 -1.90
N HIS A 266 -35.39 -6.12 -1.94
CA HIS A 266 -34.33 -7.10 -1.71
C HIS A 266 -34.43 -7.73 -0.30
N MET A 267 -34.63 -6.90 0.72
CA MET A 267 -34.75 -7.37 2.13
C MET A 267 -35.94 -8.29 2.33
N SER A 268 -37.06 -8.05 1.64
CA SER A 268 -38.25 -8.90 1.74
C SER A 268 -38.12 -10.21 0.94
N SER A 269 -37.45 -10.18 -0.23
CA SER A 269 -37.42 -11.33 -1.13
C SER A 269 -36.24 -12.28 -0.92
N TYR A 270 -35.10 -11.78 -0.39
CA TYR A 270 -33.84 -12.53 -0.41
C TYR A 270 -33.13 -12.64 0.94
N VAL A 271 -33.60 -11.94 1.98
CA VAL A 271 -32.92 -11.90 3.28
C VAL A 271 -33.72 -12.62 4.34
N GLY A 272 -33.13 -13.61 4.98
CA GLY A 272 -33.78 -14.33 6.10
C GLY A 272 -34.19 -13.39 7.24
N GLU A 273 -35.14 -13.81 8.06
CA GLU A 273 -35.72 -12.96 9.12
C GLU A 273 -34.79 -12.74 10.31
N ALA A 274 -33.84 -13.66 10.55
CA ALA A 274 -32.93 -13.56 11.69
C ALA A 274 -32.03 -12.31 11.56
N PRO A 275 -31.76 -11.60 12.65
CA PRO A 275 -30.95 -10.38 12.66
C PRO A 275 -29.55 -10.56 12.06
N GLU A 276 -28.97 -11.75 12.20
CA GLU A 276 -27.65 -12.14 11.71
C GLU A 276 -27.66 -12.64 10.26
N SER A 277 -28.83 -12.75 9.60
CA SER A 277 -28.94 -13.15 8.20
C SER A 277 -28.18 -12.19 7.30
N PHE A 278 -27.26 -12.72 6.46
CA PHE A 278 -26.52 -11.89 5.51
C PHE A 278 -27.45 -11.29 4.45
N VAL A 279 -27.26 -9.98 4.19
CA VAL A 279 -28.08 -9.25 3.22
C VAL A 279 -27.79 -9.72 1.80
N PHE A 280 -26.53 -9.95 1.46
CA PHE A 280 -26.12 -10.33 0.11
C PHE A 280 -25.49 -11.72 0.09
N THR A 281 -26.22 -12.69 -0.45
CA THR A 281 -25.80 -14.09 -0.58
C THR A 281 -25.98 -14.55 -2.03
N GLY A 282 -25.29 -15.64 -2.40
CA GLY A 282 -25.55 -16.33 -3.65
C GLY A 282 -26.90 -17.06 -3.62
N GLU A 283 -27.30 -17.67 -4.75
CA GLU A 283 -28.55 -18.42 -4.88
C GLU A 283 -28.67 -19.58 -3.88
N SER A 284 -27.54 -20.21 -3.55
CA SER A 284 -27.46 -21.29 -2.55
C SER A 284 -27.42 -20.78 -1.09
N GLY A 285 -27.65 -19.48 -0.83
CA GLY A 285 -27.52 -18.88 0.50
C GLY A 285 -26.09 -18.72 1.00
N ARG A 286 -25.07 -19.11 0.20
CA ARG A 286 -23.67 -18.99 0.60
C ARG A 286 -23.13 -17.57 0.41
N ASN A 287 -22.12 -17.24 1.20
CA ASN A 287 -21.43 -15.94 1.11
C ASN A 287 -20.77 -15.74 -0.26
N LEU A 288 -20.83 -14.51 -0.77
CA LEU A 288 -20.35 -14.15 -2.09
C LEU A 288 -18.83 -14.01 -2.14
N TRP A 289 -18.19 -14.72 -3.05
CA TRP A 289 -16.83 -14.49 -3.48
C TRP A 289 -16.80 -13.53 -4.66
N ARG A 290 -15.89 -12.56 -4.64
CA ARG A 290 -15.82 -11.55 -5.69
C ARG A 290 -15.62 -12.14 -7.09
N GLY A 291 -14.74 -13.13 -7.22
CA GLY A 291 -14.49 -13.79 -8.50
C GLY A 291 -15.71 -14.54 -9.02
N ASN A 292 -16.46 -15.21 -8.14
CA ASN A 292 -17.67 -15.93 -8.50
C ASN A 292 -18.81 -14.96 -8.84
N PHE A 293 -18.96 -13.87 -8.07
CA PHE A 293 -19.93 -12.81 -8.36
C PHE A 293 -19.73 -12.23 -9.76
N ASN A 294 -18.50 -11.84 -10.12
CA ASN A 294 -18.22 -11.29 -11.44
C ASN A 294 -18.59 -12.21 -12.59
N LYS A 295 -18.38 -13.55 -12.42
CA LYS A 295 -18.78 -14.57 -13.40
C LYS A 295 -20.29 -14.68 -13.46
N LEU A 296 -20.95 -14.76 -12.29
CA LEU A 296 -22.40 -14.94 -12.18
C LEU A 296 -23.18 -13.83 -12.86
N VAL A 297 -22.76 -12.57 -12.64
CA VAL A 297 -23.44 -11.39 -13.21
C VAL A 297 -22.90 -10.98 -14.59
N LYS A 298 -21.97 -11.74 -15.16
CA LYS A 298 -21.29 -11.38 -16.42
C LYS A 298 -20.79 -9.95 -16.40
N TRP A 299 -20.03 -9.61 -15.34
CA TRP A 299 -19.60 -8.24 -15.04
C TRP A 299 -19.03 -7.48 -16.25
N PRO A 300 -18.11 -8.04 -17.07
CA PRO A 300 -17.55 -7.32 -18.22
C PRO A 300 -18.63 -6.90 -19.24
N GLU A 301 -19.63 -7.74 -19.46
CA GLU A 301 -20.73 -7.47 -20.40
C GLU A 301 -21.66 -6.38 -19.84
N ALA A 302 -21.98 -6.47 -18.53
CA ALA A 302 -22.84 -5.50 -17.86
C ALA A 302 -22.24 -4.08 -17.87
N VAL A 303 -20.93 -3.95 -17.56
CA VAL A 303 -20.27 -2.64 -17.54
C VAL A 303 -20.03 -2.08 -18.94
N ALA A 304 -19.78 -2.93 -19.93
CA ALA A 304 -19.69 -2.51 -21.33
C ALA A 304 -21.04 -1.96 -21.84
N ALA A 305 -22.15 -2.59 -21.46
CA ALA A 305 -23.50 -2.17 -21.86
C ALA A 305 -23.91 -0.80 -21.29
N VAL A 306 -23.29 -0.33 -20.21
CA VAL A 306 -23.51 1.02 -19.66
C VAL A 306 -22.38 2.00 -20.05
N GLY A 307 -21.55 1.63 -21.04
CA GLY A 307 -20.53 2.50 -21.63
C GLY A 307 -19.23 2.64 -20.81
N VAL A 308 -18.97 1.76 -19.84
CA VAL A 308 -17.78 1.84 -18.98
C VAL A 308 -17.06 0.48 -18.85
N PRO A 309 -16.52 -0.08 -19.95
CA PRO A 309 -15.98 -1.45 -19.97
C PRO A 309 -14.79 -1.68 -19.05
N SER A 310 -14.10 -0.62 -18.64
CA SER A 310 -12.97 -0.71 -17.70
C SER A 310 -13.36 -0.65 -16.21
N LEU A 311 -14.67 -0.56 -15.91
CA LEU A 311 -15.15 -0.46 -14.53
C LEU A 311 -14.92 -1.75 -13.76
N HIS A 312 -14.24 -1.66 -12.63
CA HIS A 312 -14.15 -2.75 -11.66
C HIS A 312 -15.16 -2.54 -10.53
N PHE A 313 -15.58 -3.58 -9.85
CA PHE A 313 -16.53 -3.46 -8.74
C PHE A 313 -16.10 -2.44 -7.66
N HIS A 314 -14.79 -2.30 -7.41
CA HIS A 314 -14.29 -1.31 -6.45
C HIS A 314 -14.49 0.14 -6.90
N ASP A 315 -14.67 0.35 -8.19
CA ASP A 315 -14.90 1.69 -8.74
C ASP A 315 -16.34 2.20 -8.46
N LEU A 316 -17.25 1.31 -8.02
CA LEU A 316 -18.54 1.71 -7.43
C LEU A 316 -18.33 2.55 -6.17
N ARG A 317 -17.44 2.10 -5.28
CA ARG A 317 -17.05 2.89 -4.11
C ARG A 317 -16.34 4.17 -4.52
N HIS A 318 -15.49 4.13 -5.54
CA HIS A 318 -14.82 5.32 -6.08
C HIS A 318 -15.87 6.34 -6.59
N THR A 319 -16.86 5.88 -7.34
CA THR A 319 -18.00 6.68 -7.79
C THR A 319 -18.74 7.31 -6.62
N GLY A 320 -19.13 6.52 -5.60
CA GLY A 320 -19.80 7.03 -4.41
C GLY A 320 -18.99 8.09 -3.67
N ASN A 321 -17.67 7.89 -3.56
CA ASN A 321 -16.76 8.87 -2.96
C ASN A 321 -16.72 10.18 -3.75
N THR A 322 -16.65 10.09 -5.06
CA THR A 322 -16.68 11.26 -5.96
C THR A 322 -17.99 12.01 -5.85
N LEU A 323 -19.13 11.31 -5.81
CA LEU A 323 -20.43 11.94 -5.59
C LEU A 323 -20.51 12.62 -4.22
N ALA A 324 -20.05 11.95 -3.16
CA ALA A 324 -20.03 12.52 -1.80
C ALA A 324 -19.13 13.76 -1.70
N SER A 325 -17.98 13.77 -2.40
CA SER A 325 -17.06 14.92 -2.40
C SER A 325 -17.60 16.15 -3.13
N ARG A 326 -18.62 15.95 -3.99
CA ARG A 326 -19.32 17.02 -4.71
C ARG A 326 -20.57 17.52 -3.99
N ALA A 327 -20.95 16.88 -2.86
CA ALA A 327 -22.13 17.28 -2.11
C ALA A 327 -21.91 18.67 -1.47
N PRO A 328 -22.85 19.62 -1.66
CA PRO A 328 -22.74 20.95 -1.06
C PRO A 328 -22.61 20.89 0.46
N GLY A 329 -21.69 21.64 1.04
CA GLY A 329 -21.48 21.75 2.50
C GLY A 329 -20.75 20.57 3.13
N ALA A 330 -20.39 19.52 2.37
CA ALA A 330 -19.64 18.38 2.92
C ALA A 330 -18.18 18.76 3.20
N SER A 331 -17.79 18.75 4.48
CA SER A 331 -16.40 18.95 4.88
C SER A 331 -15.54 17.71 4.57
N LEU A 332 -14.22 17.90 4.50
CA LEU A 332 -13.27 16.78 4.39
C LEU A 332 -13.49 15.73 5.51
N ARG A 333 -13.83 16.18 6.72
CA ARG A 333 -14.09 15.31 7.87
C ARG A 333 -15.34 14.44 7.64
N ASP A 334 -16.41 15.02 7.09
CA ASP A 334 -17.65 14.29 6.78
C ASP A 334 -17.41 13.24 5.70
N ILE A 335 -16.65 13.61 4.66
CA ILE A 335 -16.23 12.70 3.61
C ILE A 335 -15.41 11.56 4.18
N MET A 336 -14.41 11.86 5.03
CA MET A 336 -13.59 10.83 5.69
C MET A 336 -14.43 9.88 6.55
N ALA A 337 -15.36 10.42 7.34
CA ALA A 337 -16.26 9.63 8.19
C ALA A 337 -17.13 8.69 7.33
N ARG A 338 -17.76 9.22 6.28
CA ARG A 338 -18.58 8.44 5.35
C ARG A 338 -17.81 7.32 4.67
N MET A 339 -16.58 7.59 4.25
CA MET A 339 -15.71 6.64 3.55
C MET A 339 -15.02 5.64 4.48
N GLY A 340 -14.95 5.92 5.78
CA GLY A 340 -14.16 5.15 6.74
C GLY A 340 -12.66 5.23 6.42
N HIS A 341 -12.14 6.45 6.28
CA HIS A 341 -10.73 6.75 6.06
C HIS A 341 -10.08 7.28 7.35
N ASP A 342 -9.00 6.66 7.80
CA ASP A 342 -8.20 7.13 8.94
C ASP A 342 -7.21 8.24 8.57
N SER A 343 -6.97 8.46 7.26
CA SER A 343 -5.96 9.39 6.75
C SER A 343 -6.57 10.42 5.78
N PRO A 344 -6.31 11.72 5.98
CA PRO A 344 -6.72 12.78 5.05
C PRO A 344 -6.21 12.54 3.63
N ARG A 345 -4.99 12.01 3.46
CA ARG A 345 -4.39 11.71 2.15
C ARG A 345 -5.27 10.81 1.30
N ALA A 346 -5.97 9.84 1.92
CA ALA A 346 -6.85 8.92 1.19
C ALA A 346 -8.14 9.62 0.71
N ALA A 347 -8.64 10.62 1.44
CA ALA A 347 -9.83 11.38 1.08
C ALA A 347 -9.51 12.48 0.06
N LEU A 348 -8.34 13.11 0.15
CA LEU A 348 -7.89 14.16 -0.78
C LEU A 348 -7.75 13.68 -2.23
N ILE A 349 -7.57 12.38 -2.46
CA ILE A 349 -7.56 11.80 -3.81
C ILE A 349 -8.87 12.08 -4.57
N TYR A 350 -9.98 12.29 -3.84
CA TYR A 350 -11.32 12.52 -4.42
C TYR A 350 -11.70 14.00 -4.47
N GLN A 351 -10.92 14.88 -3.85
CA GLN A 351 -11.11 16.32 -3.91
C GLN A 351 -10.26 16.90 -5.05
N HIS A 352 -10.71 16.68 -6.29
CA HIS A 352 -10.13 17.39 -7.43
C HIS A 352 -10.69 18.80 -7.45
N THR A 353 -9.81 19.79 -7.43
CA THR A 353 -10.16 21.18 -7.77
C THR A 353 -10.61 21.20 -9.23
N ASN A 354 -11.89 21.41 -9.47
CA ASN A 354 -12.40 21.67 -10.81
C ASN A 354 -12.91 23.13 -10.88
N ARG A 355 -13.05 23.67 -12.09
CA ARG A 355 -13.57 25.02 -12.32
C ARG A 355 -14.94 25.25 -11.65
N GLU A 356 -15.80 24.20 -11.59
CA GLU A 356 -17.10 24.26 -10.93
C GLU A 356 -17.00 24.42 -9.40
N ALA A 357 -15.96 23.88 -8.77
CA ALA A 357 -15.73 24.08 -7.33
C ALA A 357 -15.25 25.50 -7.04
N ASP A 358 -14.37 26.04 -7.87
CA ASP A 358 -13.88 27.43 -7.77
C ASP A 358 -15.03 28.42 -8.01
N GLN A 359 -15.86 28.19 -9.04
CA GLN A 359 -17.03 29.03 -9.31
C GLN A 359 -18.02 29.03 -8.13
N ARG A 360 -18.30 27.87 -7.52
CA ARG A 360 -19.18 27.81 -6.34
C ARG A 360 -18.63 28.59 -5.14
N ILE A 361 -17.31 28.60 -4.98
CA ILE A 361 -16.67 29.44 -3.94
C ILE A 361 -16.88 30.92 -4.25
N ALA A 362 -16.68 31.33 -5.50
CA ALA A 362 -16.92 32.71 -5.94
C ALA A 362 -18.38 33.12 -5.74
N ASP A 363 -19.33 32.28 -6.14
CA ASP A 363 -20.78 32.52 -5.98
C ASP A 363 -21.18 32.65 -4.51
N ALA A 364 -20.60 31.82 -3.62
CA ALA A 364 -20.84 31.91 -2.19
C ALA A 364 -20.26 33.19 -1.56
N ILE A 365 -19.10 33.63 -2.03
CA ILE A 365 -18.49 34.91 -1.61
C ILE A 365 -19.38 36.07 -2.09
N ASP A 366 -19.85 36.06 -3.32
CA ASP A 366 -20.75 37.09 -3.87
C ASP A 366 -22.06 37.18 -3.07
N GLN A 367 -22.65 36.05 -2.69
CA GLN A 367 -23.81 36.00 -1.81
C GLN A 367 -23.53 36.65 -0.44
N ALA A 368 -22.41 36.32 0.16
CA ALA A 368 -22.00 36.91 1.45
C ALA A 368 -21.75 38.43 1.33
N VAL A 369 -21.08 38.86 0.27
CA VAL A 369 -20.85 40.31 -0.01
C VAL A 369 -22.17 41.05 -0.24
N ASN A 370 -23.09 40.46 -0.97
CA ASN A 370 -24.41 41.09 -1.23
C ASN A 370 -25.25 41.15 0.04
N ALA A 371 -25.24 40.12 0.87
CA ALA A 371 -25.90 40.15 2.18
C ALA A 371 -25.34 41.26 3.10
N ALA A 372 -24.01 41.43 3.16
CA ALA A 372 -23.36 42.48 3.98
C ALA A 372 -23.51 43.89 3.42
N ARG A 373 -23.99 44.08 2.19
CA ARG A 373 -24.26 45.39 1.60
C ARG A 373 -25.69 45.87 1.79
N ILE A 374 -26.58 45.03 2.29
CA ILE A 374 -28.02 45.29 2.50
C ILE A 374 -28.26 45.72 3.96
N ASP A 375 -27.31 45.49 4.87
CA ASP A 375 -27.25 46.03 6.21
C ASP A 375 -26.45 47.37 6.24
#